data_6a791710165836635b516314417dd814
#
_entry.id   6a791710165836635b516314417dd814
#
_cell.length_a   1.000
_cell.length_b   1.000
_cell.length_c   1.000
_cell.angle_alpha   90.00
_cell.angle_beta   90.00
_cell.angle_gamma   90.00
#
_symmetry.space_group_name_H-M   'P 1'
#
loop_
_entity.id
_entity.type
_entity.pdbx_description
1 polymer ?
#
loop_
_entity_poly.entity_id
_entity_poly.type
_entity_poly.pdbx_seq_one_letter_code
_entity_poly.pdbx_strand_id
1 'polypeptide(L)'
;SLHDALPILGGYIVLEPRSATHYLLSDQKTRLVDEKRRAARHAAGLLEAHQMAFFDCGTTTPWIIDAIDNELPFTGVCYSLNTFLALQEKPLCRAILCGGEFHASNAIFLPLSLQDTLSHLSPDIAYYSAAGIDCEQGATCYNLEELPVKHWAMNNARYHVLVVDHSKFGKVRPARMGELSRFDVIASDVRPDDDLLALAKEKQISLLY
;
A
#
# COMPACT_ATOMS: atom_id res chain seq x y z
N SER A 1 -16.83 -28.87 -6.65
CA SER A 1 -17.06 -29.43 -8.00
C SER A 1 -15.76 -30.04 -8.51
N LEU A 2 -15.82 -31.17 -9.24
CA LEU A 2 -14.67 -31.91 -9.79
C LEU A 2 -13.79 -31.09 -10.76
N HIS A 3 -14.18 -29.86 -11.09
CA HIS A 3 -13.43 -28.96 -11.95
C HIS A 3 -12.23 -28.30 -11.26
N ASP A 4 -12.15 -28.37 -9.93
CA ASP A 4 -11.06 -27.77 -9.14
C ASP A 4 -10.05 -28.80 -8.65
N ALA A 5 -10.10 -30.04 -9.18
CA ALA A 5 -9.21 -31.11 -8.81
C ALA A 5 -8.16 -31.36 -9.90
N LEU A 6 -6.89 -31.49 -9.52
CA LEU A 6 -5.82 -31.90 -10.43
C LEU A 6 -5.65 -33.41 -10.39
N PRO A 7 -5.60 -34.09 -11.58
CA PRO A 7 -5.35 -35.53 -11.63
C PRO A 7 -3.91 -35.84 -11.19
N ILE A 8 -3.78 -36.85 -10.34
CA ILE A 8 -2.51 -37.47 -9.95
C ILE A 8 -2.52 -38.94 -10.20
N LEU A 9 -1.36 -39.59 -10.19
CA LEU A 9 -1.26 -41.04 -10.38
C LEU A 9 -1.94 -41.75 -9.19
N GLY A 10 -3.12 -42.36 -9.44
CA GLY A 10 -3.89 -43.05 -8.41
C GLY A 10 -5.00 -42.25 -7.74
N GLY A 11 -5.35 -41.03 -8.22
CA GLY A 11 -6.43 -40.23 -7.64
C GLY A 11 -6.48 -38.80 -8.11
N TYR A 12 -7.04 -37.93 -7.25
CA TYR A 12 -7.14 -36.49 -7.46
C TYR A 12 -6.73 -35.75 -6.19
N ILE A 13 -6.00 -34.65 -6.32
CA ILE A 13 -5.85 -33.67 -5.26
C ILE A 13 -6.97 -32.64 -5.42
N VAL A 14 -7.85 -32.56 -4.44
CA VAL A 14 -8.79 -31.45 -4.34
C VAL A 14 -7.99 -30.25 -3.82
N LEU A 15 -7.86 -29.23 -4.65
CA LEU A 15 -7.37 -27.94 -4.16
C LEU A 15 -8.49 -27.32 -3.33
N GLU A 16 -8.34 -27.31 -2.01
CA GLU A 16 -9.24 -26.53 -1.18
C GLU A 16 -9.29 -25.09 -1.71
N PRO A 17 -10.50 -24.48 -1.82
CA PRO A 17 -10.59 -23.06 -2.12
C PRO A 17 -9.73 -22.34 -1.08
N ARG A 18 -8.67 -21.68 -1.53
CA ARG A 18 -7.82 -20.86 -0.64
C ARG A 18 -8.75 -19.98 0.18
N SER A 19 -8.75 -20.14 1.48
CA SER A 19 -9.63 -19.37 2.35
C SER A 19 -9.45 -17.88 2.02
N ALA A 20 -10.55 -17.13 2.00
CA ALA A 20 -10.55 -15.69 1.66
C ALA A 20 -9.65 -14.83 2.56
N THR A 21 -8.99 -15.46 3.53
CA THR A 21 -8.03 -14.88 4.46
C THR A 21 -6.58 -14.85 3.95
N HIS A 22 -6.23 -15.61 2.89
CA HIS A 22 -4.88 -15.56 2.33
C HIS A 22 -4.75 -14.46 1.28
N TYR A 23 -4.08 -13.38 1.66
CA TYR A 23 -3.62 -12.36 0.73
C TYR A 23 -2.46 -12.92 -0.10
N LEU A 24 -2.71 -13.16 -1.39
CA LEU A 24 -1.64 -13.46 -2.34
C LEU A 24 -1.40 -12.21 -3.19
N LEU A 25 -0.20 -11.68 -3.09
CA LEU A 25 0.22 -10.50 -3.85
C LEU A 25 0.04 -10.71 -5.36
N SER A 26 0.28 -11.95 -5.86
CA SER A 26 0.10 -12.33 -7.27
C SER A 26 -1.33 -12.09 -7.76
N ASP A 27 -2.33 -12.47 -6.96
CA ASP A 27 -3.74 -12.37 -7.35
C ASP A 27 -4.22 -10.91 -7.33
N GLN A 28 -3.62 -10.08 -6.48
CA GLN A 28 -3.98 -8.66 -6.37
C GLN A 28 -3.30 -7.79 -7.44
N LYS A 29 -2.15 -8.22 -8.00
CA LYS A 29 -1.42 -7.45 -9.02
C LYS A 29 -2.24 -7.21 -10.29
N THR A 30 -3.01 -8.20 -10.72
CA THR A 30 -3.78 -8.17 -11.97
C THR A 30 -5.22 -7.65 -11.80
N ARG A 31 -5.67 -7.40 -10.56
CA ARG A 31 -7.03 -6.93 -10.28
C ARG A 31 -7.09 -5.41 -10.26
N LEU A 32 -8.10 -4.87 -10.94
CA LEU A 32 -8.43 -3.43 -10.90
C LEU A 32 -7.21 -2.54 -11.20
N VAL A 33 -6.46 -2.88 -12.26
CA VAL A 33 -5.22 -2.17 -12.63
C VAL A 33 -5.52 -0.72 -13.03
N ASP A 34 -6.57 -0.50 -13.82
CA ASP A 34 -6.92 0.85 -14.28
C ASP A 34 -7.43 1.74 -13.13
N GLU A 35 -8.17 1.14 -12.18
CA GLU A 35 -8.62 1.81 -10.96
C GLU A 35 -7.43 2.24 -10.10
N LYS A 36 -6.48 1.33 -9.86
CA LYS A 36 -5.26 1.64 -9.12
C LYS A 36 -4.42 2.73 -9.79
N ARG A 37 -4.33 2.70 -11.12
CA ARG A 37 -3.64 3.74 -11.89
C ARG A 37 -4.32 5.10 -11.76
N ARG A 38 -5.67 5.15 -11.78
CA ARG A 38 -6.40 6.41 -11.57
C ARG A 38 -6.13 6.97 -10.20
N ALA A 39 -6.35 6.19 -9.14
CA ALA A 39 -6.07 6.60 -7.77
C ALA A 39 -4.60 7.05 -7.58
N ALA A 40 -3.66 6.30 -8.16
CA ALA A 40 -2.24 6.59 -8.10
C ALA A 40 -1.84 7.93 -8.74
N ARG A 41 -2.43 8.29 -9.89
CA ARG A 41 -2.17 9.58 -10.56
C ARG A 41 -2.52 10.78 -9.69
N HIS A 42 -3.64 10.70 -8.95
CA HIS A 42 -4.03 11.76 -8.02
C HIS A 42 -3.01 11.93 -6.90
N ALA A 43 -2.45 10.83 -6.41
CA ALA A 43 -1.47 10.85 -5.33
C ALA A 43 -0.07 11.28 -5.76
N ALA A 44 0.36 10.87 -6.97
CA ALA A 44 1.72 11.10 -7.46
C ALA A 44 2.09 12.60 -7.55
N GLY A 45 1.12 13.45 -7.88
CA GLY A 45 1.31 14.90 -7.97
C GLY A 45 1.53 15.62 -6.64
N LEU A 46 1.46 14.90 -5.51
CA LEU A 46 1.70 15.47 -4.18
C LEU A 46 3.18 15.43 -3.77
N LEU A 47 4.02 14.67 -4.51
CA LEU A 47 5.45 14.62 -4.25
C LEU A 47 6.16 15.82 -4.87
N GLU A 48 6.99 16.48 -4.08
CA GLU A 48 7.79 17.61 -4.52
C GLU A 48 9.27 17.24 -4.72
N ALA A 49 9.98 18.05 -5.49
CA ALA A 49 11.40 17.85 -5.76
C ALA A 49 12.23 17.84 -4.46
N HIS A 50 13.21 16.91 -4.42
CA HIS A 50 14.15 16.72 -3.30
C HIS A 50 13.54 16.20 -1.99
N GLN A 51 12.24 15.90 -1.94
CA GLN A 51 11.63 15.28 -0.78
C GLN A 51 12.07 13.82 -0.60
N MET A 52 12.02 13.36 0.65
CA MET A 52 12.08 11.94 0.99
C MET A 52 10.66 11.40 1.10
N ALA A 53 10.33 10.42 0.26
CA ALA A 53 9.04 9.75 0.25
C ALA A 53 9.16 8.32 0.75
N PHE A 54 8.35 7.95 1.72
CA PHE A 54 8.16 6.55 2.10
C PHE A 54 7.04 5.94 1.25
N PHE A 55 7.30 4.76 0.70
CA PHE A 55 6.35 4.00 -0.08
C PHE A 55 6.07 2.65 0.61
N ASP A 56 4.83 2.46 1.00
CA ASP A 56 4.33 1.24 1.61
C ASP A 56 4.40 0.02 0.67
N CYS A 57 4.12 -1.16 1.17
CA CYS A 57 3.97 -2.37 0.36
C CYS A 57 2.57 -2.41 -0.29
N GLY A 58 2.39 -3.33 -1.20
CA GLY A 58 1.10 -3.58 -1.85
C GLY A 58 1.14 -3.37 -3.36
N THR A 59 0.01 -3.62 -4.00
CA THR A 59 -0.09 -3.64 -5.46
C THR A 59 -0.48 -2.29 -6.07
N THR A 60 -0.84 -1.31 -5.25
CA THR A 60 -1.17 0.05 -5.68
C THR A 60 0.08 0.94 -5.71
N THR A 61 1.00 0.72 -4.79
CA THR A 61 2.20 1.56 -4.60
C THR A 61 3.10 1.65 -5.84
N PRO A 62 3.38 0.57 -6.59
CA PRO A 62 4.15 0.68 -7.84
C PRO A 62 3.51 1.62 -8.87
N TRP A 63 2.18 1.72 -8.91
CA TRP A 63 1.47 2.63 -9.83
C TRP A 63 1.60 4.09 -9.44
N ILE A 64 1.75 4.39 -8.13
CA ILE A 64 2.07 5.74 -7.66
C ILE A 64 3.43 6.16 -8.20
N ILE A 65 4.43 5.29 -8.04
CA ILE A 65 5.79 5.52 -8.51
C ILE A 65 5.83 5.67 -10.03
N ASP A 66 5.13 4.82 -10.76
CA ASP A 66 5.02 4.90 -12.22
C ASP A 66 4.48 6.27 -12.69
N ALA A 67 3.51 6.82 -11.95
CA ALA A 67 2.87 8.09 -12.25
C ALA A 67 3.69 9.34 -11.83
N ILE A 68 4.77 9.20 -11.05
CA ILE A 68 5.68 10.31 -10.71
C ILE A 68 6.44 10.74 -11.96
N ASP A 69 6.62 12.04 -12.14
CA ASP A 69 7.40 12.60 -13.24
C ASP A 69 8.85 12.09 -13.22
N ASN A 70 9.36 11.67 -14.36
CA ASN A 70 10.73 11.18 -14.50
C ASN A 70 11.79 12.27 -14.28
N GLU A 71 11.42 13.53 -14.47
CA GLU A 71 12.29 14.69 -14.22
C GLU A 71 12.29 15.15 -12.76
N LEU A 72 11.50 14.51 -11.88
CA LEU A 72 11.42 14.87 -10.46
C LEU A 72 12.52 14.17 -9.66
N PRO A 73 13.51 14.91 -9.10
CA PRO A 73 14.50 14.32 -8.20
C PRO A 73 13.90 14.10 -6.81
N PHE A 74 14.00 12.88 -6.26
CA PHE A 74 13.51 12.54 -4.92
C PHE A 74 14.27 11.37 -4.30
N THR A 75 14.07 11.14 -3.00
CA THR A 75 14.54 9.93 -2.30
C THR A 75 13.34 9.03 -2.00
N GLY A 76 13.31 7.82 -2.53
CA GLY A 76 12.27 6.83 -2.28
C GLY A 76 12.72 5.80 -1.26
N VAL A 77 12.00 5.68 -0.14
CA VAL A 77 12.23 4.67 0.91
C VAL A 77 11.14 3.61 0.84
N CYS A 78 11.50 2.35 0.82
CA CYS A 78 10.55 1.24 0.78
C CYS A 78 11.07 -0.01 1.49
N TYR A 79 10.17 -0.96 1.75
CA TYR A 79 10.49 -2.28 2.32
C TYR A 79 9.88 -3.43 1.51
N SER A 80 9.35 -3.15 0.33
CA SER A 80 8.76 -4.12 -0.59
C SER A 80 9.62 -4.25 -1.85
N LEU A 81 9.87 -5.48 -2.30
CA LEU A 81 10.63 -5.76 -3.51
C LEU A 81 9.97 -5.13 -4.74
N ASN A 82 8.65 -5.24 -4.86
CA ASN A 82 7.95 -4.68 -6.03
C ASN A 82 8.02 -3.15 -6.07
N THR A 83 7.92 -2.51 -4.92
CA THR A 83 8.07 -1.06 -4.76
C THR A 83 9.50 -0.63 -5.10
N PHE A 84 10.49 -1.37 -4.62
CA PHE A 84 11.90 -1.10 -4.92
C PHE A 84 12.20 -1.20 -6.42
N LEU A 85 11.70 -2.23 -7.09
CA LEU A 85 11.88 -2.38 -8.55
C LEU A 85 11.24 -1.21 -9.32
N ALA A 86 10.06 -0.74 -8.89
CA ALA A 86 9.46 0.45 -9.50
C ALA A 86 10.29 1.72 -9.27
N LEU A 87 10.88 1.91 -8.08
CA LEU A 87 11.75 3.04 -7.78
C LEU A 87 13.03 3.03 -8.63
N GLN A 88 13.57 1.85 -8.95
CA GLN A 88 14.77 1.70 -9.80
C GLN A 88 14.55 2.18 -11.25
N GLU A 89 13.31 2.18 -11.73
CA GLU A 89 12.96 2.66 -13.07
C GLU A 89 12.91 4.21 -13.14
N LYS A 90 12.95 4.92 -11.99
CA LYS A 90 12.94 6.38 -11.95
C LYS A 90 14.35 6.96 -12.03
N PRO A 91 14.70 7.68 -13.12
CA PRO A 91 16.09 8.06 -13.38
C PRO A 91 16.70 9.02 -12.35
N LEU A 92 15.89 9.84 -11.70
CA LEU A 92 16.34 10.81 -10.68
C LEU A 92 15.97 10.41 -9.26
N CYS A 93 15.58 9.14 -9.03
CA CYS A 93 15.26 8.63 -7.72
C CYS A 93 16.49 8.01 -7.04
N ARG A 94 16.77 8.46 -5.80
CA ARG A 94 17.63 7.72 -4.89
C ARG A 94 16.78 6.69 -4.13
N ALA A 95 16.81 5.42 -4.53
CA ALA A 95 16.04 4.37 -3.90
C ALA A 95 16.76 3.79 -2.68
N ILE A 96 16.04 3.67 -1.56
CA ILE A 96 16.48 3.05 -0.30
C ILE A 96 15.54 1.87 -0.01
N LEU A 97 16.08 0.66 -0.06
CA LEU A 97 15.38 -0.55 0.39
C LEU A 97 15.72 -0.81 1.85
N CYS A 98 14.72 -0.76 2.73
CA CYS A 98 14.85 -1.20 4.11
C CYS A 98 14.97 -2.72 4.11
N GLY A 99 16.16 -3.21 4.33
CA GLY A 99 16.50 -4.64 4.32
C GLY A 99 15.95 -5.39 5.52
N GLY A 100 16.29 -6.68 5.62
CA GLY A 100 15.86 -7.57 6.70
C GLY A 100 15.50 -8.96 6.19
N GLU A 101 14.63 -9.66 6.91
CA GLU A 101 14.13 -10.97 6.52
C GLU A 101 13.11 -10.84 5.37
N PHE A 102 13.31 -11.62 4.30
CA PHE A 102 12.42 -11.60 3.15
C PHE A 102 11.23 -12.53 3.32
N HIS A 103 10.03 -11.98 3.23
CA HIS A 103 8.76 -12.69 3.28
C HIS A 103 8.18 -12.83 1.86
N ALA A 104 8.27 -14.04 1.31
CA ALA A 104 7.91 -14.30 -0.09
C ALA A 104 6.40 -14.15 -0.39
N SER A 105 5.52 -14.36 0.60
CA SER A 105 4.06 -14.28 0.43
C SER A 105 3.57 -12.93 -0.05
N ASN A 106 4.18 -11.85 0.43
CA ASN A 106 3.85 -10.46 0.10
C ASN A 106 5.06 -9.67 -0.44
N ALA A 107 6.19 -10.36 -0.68
CA ALA A 107 7.42 -9.81 -1.25
C ALA A 107 7.95 -8.58 -0.48
N ILE A 108 7.97 -8.65 0.84
CA ILE A 108 8.49 -7.60 1.73
C ILE A 108 9.74 -8.03 2.46
N PHE A 109 10.52 -7.04 2.90
CA PHE A 109 11.64 -7.19 3.81
C PHE A 109 11.26 -6.61 5.17
N LEU A 110 11.28 -7.44 6.21
CA LEU A 110 11.03 -6.98 7.57
C LEU A 110 12.34 -6.77 8.30
N PRO A 111 12.65 -5.55 8.77
CA PRO A 111 13.88 -5.27 9.45
C PRO A 111 13.98 -6.07 10.75
N LEU A 112 15.15 -6.65 11.02
CA LEU A 112 15.43 -7.36 12.28
C LEU A 112 15.38 -6.41 13.49
N SER A 113 15.73 -5.15 13.27
CA SER A 113 15.57 -4.04 14.22
C SER A 113 15.01 -2.83 13.50
N LEU A 114 13.78 -2.45 13.84
CA LEU A 114 13.12 -1.28 13.27
C LEU A 114 13.89 -0.01 13.65
N GLN A 115 14.33 0.06 14.91
CA GLN A 115 15.06 1.20 15.44
C GLN A 115 16.36 1.42 14.67
N ASP A 116 17.17 0.39 14.49
CA ASP A 116 18.48 0.53 13.85
C ASP A 116 18.35 0.83 12.34
N THR A 117 17.31 0.29 11.71
CA THR A 117 17.12 0.43 10.26
C THR A 117 16.49 1.78 9.88
N LEU A 118 15.53 2.25 10.65
CA LEU A 118 14.64 3.35 10.26
C LEU A 118 14.82 4.64 11.08
N SER A 119 15.49 4.60 12.24
CA SER A 119 15.60 5.75 13.16
C SER A 119 16.26 7.00 12.55
N HIS A 120 17.05 6.83 11.51
CA HIS A 120 17.78 7.91 10.83
C HIS A 120 17.00 8.50 9.64
N LEU A 121 15.80 7.97 9.35
CA LEU A 121 14.97 8.43 8.25
C LEU A 121 13.83 9.31 8.77
N SER A 122 13.57 10.41 8.06
CA SER A 122 12.47 11.33 8.35
C SER A 122 11.78 11.71 7.04
N PRO A 123 10.81 10.87 6.58
CA PRO A 123 10.13 11.13 5.32
C PRO A 123 9.30 12.42 5.37
N ASP A 124 9.34 13.21 4.30
CA ASP A 124 8.48 14.37 4.14
C ASP A 124 7.05 13.95 3.84
N ILE A 125 6.90 12.88 3.03
CA ILE A 125 5.61 12.31 2.62
C ILE A 125 5.66 10.80 2.71
N ALA A 126 4.54 10.18 3.09
CA ALA A 126 4.39 8.72 3.09
C ALA A 126 3.13 8.32 2.35
N TYR A 127 3.29 7.38 1.41
CA TYR A 127 2.23 6.78 0.63
C TYR A 127 1.88 5.41 1.17
N TYR A 128 0.62 5.22 1.51
CA TYR A 128 0.10 3.96 2.05
C TYR A 128 -0.90 3.33 1.11
N SER A 129 -0.95 2.01 1.14
CA SER A 129 -2.05 1.23 0.59
C SER A 129 -2.80 0.51 1.71
N ALA A 130 -4.08 0.24 1.49
CA ALA A 130 -4.89 -0.55 2.41
C ALA A 130 -5.66 -1.64 1.68
N ALA A 131 -5.99 -2.71 2.39
CA ALA A 131 -6.84 -3.78 1.89
C ALA A 131 -8.32 -3.56 2.23
N GLY A 132 -8.61 -2.57 3.07
CA GLY A 132 -9.94 -2.08 3.39
C GLY A 132 -9.87 -0.75 4.11
N ILE A 133 -10.87 0.10 3.89
CA ILE A 133 -11.13 1.33 4.65
C ILE A 133 -12.58 1.37 5.08
N ASP A 134 -12.79 1.82 6.29
CA ASP A 134 -14.10 1.88 6.94
C ASP A 134 -14.15 3.12 7.86
N CYS A 135 -15.28 3.78 7.94
CA CYS A 135 -15.41 5.02 8.71
C CYS A 135 -15.19 4.85 10.22
N GLU A 136 -15.52 3.67 10.77
CA GLU A 136 -15.35 3.38 12.20
C GLU A 136 -14.01 2.65 12.49
N GLN A 137 -13.68 1.66 11.65
CA GLN A 137 -12.50 0.81 11.85
C GLN A 137 -11.21 1.39 11.24
N GLY A 138 -11.34 2.42 10.39
CA GLY A 138 -10.20 3.07 9.76
C GLY A 138 -9.59 2.26 8.60
N ALA A 139 -8.30 2.41 8.38
CA ALA A 139 -7.55 1.69 7.37
C ALA A 139 -7.06 0.34 7.92
N THR A 140 -7.19 -0.71 7.09
CA THR A 140 -6.86 -2.09 7.50
C THR A 140 -6.11 -2.83 6.40
N CYS A 141 -5.25 -3.78 6.79
CA CYS A 141 -4.51 -4.67 5.88
C CYS A 141 -4.67 -6.14 6.32
N TYR A 142 -4.08 -7.07 5.55
CA TYR A 142 -4.21 -8.49 5.84
C TYR A 142 -3.19 -8.98 6.88
N ASN A 143 -1.95 -8.50 6.80
CA ASN A 143 -0.83 -9.10 7.51
C ASN A 143 -0.41 -8.22 8.69
N LEU A 144 -0.37 -8.81 9.87
CA LEU A 144 0.07 -8.14 11.10
C LEU A 144 1.54 -7.75 11.06
N GLU A 145 2.37 -8.52 10.36
CA GLU A 145 3.81 -8.28 10.24
C GLU A 145 4.14 -6.95 9.52
N GLU A 146 3.21 -6.42 8.72
CA GLU A 146 3.40 -5.14 8.04
C GLU A 146 3.22 -3.94 8.98
N LEU A 147 2.46 -4.10 10.07
CA LEU A 147 2.07 -3.00 10.95
C LEU A 147 3.24 -2.25 11.58
N PRO A 148 4.33 -2.89 12.05
CA PRO A 148 5.44 -2.16 12.65
C PRO A 148 6.06 -1.13 11.72
N VAL A 149 6.28 -1.47 10.44
CA VAL A 149 6.84 -0.54 9.45
C VAL A 149 5.82 0.55 9.07
N LYS A 150 4.55 0.18 8.89
CA LYS A 150 3.46 1.14 8.60
C LYS A 150 3.30 2.15 9.75
N HIS A 151 3.28 1.68 11.00
CA HIS A 151 3.18 2.56 12.17
C HIS A 151 4.42 3.44 12.35
N TRP A 152 5.61 2.89 12.05
CA TRP A 152 6.81 3.72 12.03
C TRP A 152 6.66 4.88 11.03
N ALA A 153 6.25 4.60 9.81
CA ALA A 153 6.04 5.63 8.80
C ALA A 153 4.98 6.66 9.23
N MET A 154 3.84 6.18 9.81
CA MET A 154 2.78 7.05 10.33
C MET A 154 3.22 7.95 11.50
N ASN A 155 4.28 7.58 12.21
CA ASN A 155 4.77 8.35 13.35
C ASN A 155 5.97 9.27 12.98
N ASN A 156 6.59 9.05 11.81
CA ASN A 156 7.83 9.74 11.43
C ASN A 156 7.73 10.56 10.13
N ALA A 157 6.76 10.28 9.27
CA ALA A 157 6.50 11.13 8.11
C ALA A 157 5.70 12.38 8.51
N ARG A 158 5.81 13.45 7.70
CA ARG A 158 5.13 14.72 7.94
C ARG A 158 3.76 14.80 7.26
N TYR A 159 3.59 14.12 6.13
CA TYR A 159 2.39 14.13 5.33
C TYR A 159 1.99 12.71 4.91
N HIS A 160 0.72 12.36 5.08
CA HIS A 160 0.24 10.99 4.95
C HIS A 160 -0.82 10.86 3.86
N VAL A 161 -0.52 10.08 2.85
CA VAL A 161 -1.39 9.86 1.68
C VAL A 161 -1.82 8.40 1.61
N LEU A 162 -3.09 8.13 1.82
CA LEU A 162 -3.68 6.80 1.63
C LEU A 162 -4.21 6.67 0.20
N VAL A 163 -3.78 5.63 -0.52
CA VAL A 163 -4.19 5.40 -1.92
C VAL A 163 -4.90 4.07 -2.03
N VAL A 164 -6.16 4.11 -2.40
CA VAL A 164 -7.04 2.93 -2.47
C VAL A 164 -7.96 3.00 -3.68
N ASP A 165 -8.24 1.86 -4.30
CA ASP A 165 -9.33 1.74 -5.27
C ASP A 165 -10.68 1.55 -4.54
N HIS A 166 -11.79 1.85 -5.24
CA HIS A 166 -13.15 1.78 -4.68
C HIS A 166 -13.50 0.42 -4.07
N SER A 167 -12.86 -0.66 -4.50
CA SER A 167 -13.12 -1.99 -3.97
C SER A 167 -12.73 -2.15 -2.48
N LYS A 168 -12.06 -1.16 -1.91
CA LYS A 168 -11.61 -1.15 -0.51
C LYS A 168 -12.59 -0.46 0.42
N PHE A 169 -13.55 0.29 -0.11
CA PHE A 169 -14.55 1.01 0.67
C PHE A 169 -15.47 0.06 1.45
N GLY A 170 -15.79 0.40 2.70
CA GLY A 170 -16.62 -0.39 3.60
C GLY A 170 -16.07 -1.77 3.93
N LYS A 171 -14.75 -2.01 3.75
CA LYS A 171 -14.12 -3.29 4.06
C LYS A 171 -13.19 -3.19 5.24
N VAL A 172 -13.28 -4.18 6.11
CA VAL A 172 -12.40 -4.35 7.27
C VAL A 172 -11.56 -5.61 7.09
N ARG A 173 -10.28 -5.53 7.45
CA ARG A 173 -9.30 -6.64 7.41
C ARG A 173 -8.69 -6.85 8.80
N PRO A 174 -8.07 -8.03 9.06
CA PRO A 174 -7.63 -8.40 10.39
C PRO A 174 -6.63 -7.45 11.06
N ALA A 175 -5.76 -6.79 10.28
CA ALA A 175 -4.70 -5.94 10.80
C ALA A 175 -5.09 -4.46 10.66
N ARG A 176 -5.33 -3.78 11.78
CA ARG A 176 -5.71 -2.37 11.82
C ARG A 176 -4.48 -1.48 11.72
N MET A 177 -4.41 -0.66 10.68
CA MET A 177 -3.35 0.32 10.47
C MET A 177 -3.55 1.57 11.35
N GLY A 178 -4.78 2.07 11.44
CA GLY A 178 -5.15 3.24 12.21
C GLY A 178 -6.45 3.87 11.72
N GLU A 179 -6.89 4.91 12.42
CA GLU A 179 -8.05 5.71 12.03
C GLU A 179 -7.79 6.49 10.74
N LEU A 180 -8.84 6.79 9.97
CA LEU A 180 -8.71 7.57 8.75
C LEU A 180 -8.21 9.00 9.00
N SER A 181 -8.46 9.55 10.19
CA SER A 181 -7.96 10.84 10.63
C SER A 181 -6.41 10.94 10.72
N ARG A 182 -5.71 9.80 10.63
CA ARG A 182 -4.23 9.75 10.53
C ARG A 182 -3.71 10.14 9.13
N PHE A 183 -4.58 10.24 8.14
CA PHE A 183 -4.20 10.56 6.76
C PHE A 183 -4.65 11.97 6.40
N ASP A 184 -3.74 12.74 5.80
CA ASP A 184 -4.01 14.09 5.30
C ASP A 184 -4.80 14.03 3.99
N VAL A 185 -4.54 12.98 3.19
CA VAL A 185 -5.18 12.74 1.90
C VAL A 185 -5.62 11.30 1.76
N ILE A 186 -6.80 11.09 1.20
CA ILE A 186 -7.25 9.80 0.65
C ILE A 186 -7.45 10.00 -0.86
N ALA A 187 -6.66 9.30 -1.66
CA ALA A 187 -6.76 9.29 -3.12
C ALA A 187 -7.44 8.00 -3.59
N SER A 188 -8.44 8.14 -4.47
CA SER A 188 -9.19 7.02 -5.02
C SER A 188 -9.45 7.19 -6.52
N ASP A 189 -9.97 6.13 -7.15
CA ASP A 189 -10.33 6.09 -8.56
C ASP A 189 -11.74 6.63 -8.83
N VAL A 190 -12.56 6.76 -7.80
CA VAL A 190 -13.95 7.27 -7.87
C VAL A 190 -14.28 8.12 -6.64
N ARG A 191 -15.32 8.94 -6.78
CA ARG A 191 -15.90 9.68 -5.64
C ARG A 191 -16.36 8.69 -4.57
N PRO A 192 -15.94 8.86 -3.30
CA PRO A 192 -16.42 8.07 -2.17
C PRO A 192 -17.94 8.27 -1.91
N ASP A 193 -18.51 7.39 -1.09
CA ASP A 193 -19.88 7.53 -0.59
C ASP A 193 -20.03 8.73 0.36
N ASP A 194 -21.28 9.05 0.68
CA ASP A 194 -21.58 10.24 1.48
C ASP A 194 -21.09 10.12 2.93
N ASP A 195 -20.99 8.91 3.48
CA ASP A 195 -20.48 8.67 4.84
C ASP A 195 -18.98 8.99 4.92
N LEU A 196 -18.20 8.51 3.96
CA LEU A 196 -16.76 8.82 3.91
C LEU A 196 -16.52 10.30 3.57
N LEU A 197 -17.36 10.91 2.73
CA LEU A 197 -17.31 12.35 2.46
C LEU A 197 -17.59 13.19 3.72
N ALA A 198 -18.59 12.80 4.51
CA ALA A 198 -18.92 13.48 5.76
C ALA A 198 -17.79 13.36 6.78
N LEU A 199 -17.23 12.14 6.95
CA LEU A 199 -16.08 11.91 7.83
C LEU A 199 -14.86 12.72 7.38
N ALA A 200 -14.53 12.70 6.10
CA ALA A 200 -13.39 13.43 5.57
C ALA A 200 -13.51 14.93 5.83
N LYS A 201 -14.69 15.49 5.66
CA LYS A 201 -14.97 16.91 5.99
C LYS A 201 -14.81 17.18 7.49
N GLU A 202 -15.36 16.32 8.35
CA GLU A 202 -15.24 16.46 9.81
C GLU A 202 -13.77 16.39 10.26
N LYS A 203 -13.02 15.43 9.73
CA LYS A 203 -11.60 15.19 10.11
C LYS A 203 -10.61 15.99 9.29
N GLN A 204 -11.05 16.86 8.40
CA GLN A 204 -10.20 17.70 7.52
C GLN A 204 -9.28 16.89 6.61
N ILE A 205 -9.75 15.73 6.14
CA ILE A 205 -9.03 14.87 5.18
C ILE A 205 -9.32 15.35 3.76
N SER A 206 -8.30 15.61 2.96
CA SER A 206 -8.46 15.92 1.55
C SER A 206 -8.80 14.67 0.75
N LEU A 207 -9.79 14.75 -0.12
CA LEU A 207 -10.19 13.64 -1.00
C LEU A 207 -9.82 13.99 -2.45
N LEU A 208 -9.09 13.08 -3.12
CA LEU A 208 -8.73 13.17 -4.53
C LEU A 208 -9.35 11.99 -5.29
N TYR A 209 -10.15 12.27 -6.36
CA TYR A 209 -10.84 11.24 -7.15
C TYR A 209 -11.23 11.72 -8.55
#